data_f35f1acb014c8e289a0c0fc250772a60
#
_entry.id   f35f1acb014c8e289a0c0fc250772a60
#
_cell.length_a   1.000
_cell.length_b   1.000
_cell.length_c   1.000
_cell.angle_alpha   90.00
_cell.angle_beta   90.00
_cell.angle_gamma   90.00
#
_symmetry.space_group_name_H-M   'P 1'
#
loop_
_entity.id
_entity.type
_entity.pdbx_description
1 polymer ?
#
loop_
_entity_poly.entity_id
_entity_poly.type
_entity_poly.pdbx_seq_one_letter_code
_entity_poly.pdbx_strand_id
1 'polypeptide(L)'
;MARPTTKTDLLQAGSEGYKKMSDLLDSLPTESLNATFTFDVEKEKQAHWKRDKNLRDVLIHLYEWHQLLLNWVKANQAGKAQQFLKEGYNWKNYGAMNIEFWEKHQTTSYEEARELLAESHQQVMELADTFTNEELFSKGVFPWVGGSPLGSYFVSATSSHYDWAAKKIRKFKKSL
;
A
#
# COMPACT_ATOMS: atom_id res chain seq x y z
N MET A 1 11.20 -10.42 8.98
CA MET A 1 12.26 -9.39 9.06
C MET A 1 11.83 -8.25 9.98
N ALA A 2 12.78 -7.63 10.63
CA ALA A 2 12.50 -6.45 11.44
C ALA A 2 12.01 -5.31 10.56
N ARG A 3 11.12 -4.49 11.10
CA ARG A 3 10.62 -3.30 10.41
C ARG A 3 11.77 -2.33 10.15
N PRO A 4 11.93 -1.79 8.94
CA PRO A 4 12.99 -0.81 8.64
C PRO A 4 12.97 0.40 9.56
N THR A 5 14.16 0.80 10.01
CA THR A 5 14.38 1.97 10.88
C THR A 5 15.42 2.92 10.32
N THR A 6 15.92 2.66 9.10
CA THR A 6 16.87 3.51 8.39
C THR A 6 16.39 3.73 6.96
N LYS A 7 16.86 4.82 6.35
CA LYS A 7 16.56 5.12 4.93
C LYS A 7 17.01 3.99 4.02
N THR A 8 18.23 3.49 4.22
CA THR A 8 18.78 2.38 3.42
C THR A 8 17.89 1.16 3.48
N ASP A 9 17.49 0.76 4.69
CA ASP A 9 16.63 -0.41 4.89
C ASP A 9 15.23 -0.19 4.32
N LEU A 10 14.68 1.02 4.45
CA LEU A 10 13.38 1.38 3.87
C LEU A 10 13.38 1.21 2.35
N LEU A 11 14.37 1.79 1.69
CA LEU A 11 14.47 1.72 0.22
C LEU A 11 14.71 0.28 -0.26
N GLN A 12 15.57 -0.45 0.42
CA GLN A 12 15.84 -1.85 0.09
C GLN A 12 14.60 -2.73 0.30
N ALA A 13 13.98 -2.66 1.46
CA ALA A 13 12.80 -3.47 1.79
C ALA A 13 11.61 -3.14 0.87
N GLY A 14 11.41 -1.87 0.53
CA GLY A 14 10.36 -1.43 -0.39
C GLY A 14 10.58 -2.00 -1.79
N SER A 15 11.78 -1.90 -2.31
CA SER A 15 12.13 -2.43 -3.65
C SER A 15 12.03 -3.94 -3.70
N GLU A 16 12.59 -4.64 -2.72
CA GLU A 16 12.57 -6.11 -2.66
C GLU A 16 11.14 -6.64 -2.46
N GLY A 17 10.37 -6.00 -1.58
CA GLY A 17 8.98 -6.39 -1.33
C GLY A 17 8.11 -6.25 -2.57
N TYR A 18 8.24 -5.14 -3.28
CA TYR A 18 7.53 -4.92 -4.53
C TYR A 18 7.92 -5.96 -5.59
N LYS A 19 9.22 -6.22 -5.73
CA LYS A 19 9.70 -7.23 -6.69
C LYS A 19 9.15 -8.62 -6.38
N LYS A 20 9.19 -9.03 -5.12
CA LYS A 20 8.64 -10.34 -4.69
C LYS A 20 7.16 -10.45 -5.01
N MET A 21 6.39 -9.41 -4.71
CA MET A 21 4.95 -9.38 -5.02
C MET A 21 4.72 -9.45 -6.53
N SER A 22 5.46 -8.67 -7.30
CA SER A 22 5.37 -8.64 -8.77
C SER A 22 5.72 -9.99 -9.39
N ASP A 23 6.81 -10.60 -8.95
CA ASP A 23 7.23 -11.93 -9.42
C ASP A 23 6.18 -12.99 -9.11
N LEU A 24 5.56 -12.89 -7.94
CA LEU A 24 4.48 -13.79 -7.51
C LEU A 24 3.24 -13.64 -8.42
N LEU A 25 2.86 -12.41 -8.75
CA LEU A 25 1.78 -12.14 -9.70
C LEU A 25 2.10 -12.70 -11.09
N ASP A 26 3.33 -12.51 -11.55
CA ASP A 26 3.77 -13.00 -12.86
C ASP A 26 3.84 -14.53 -12.92
N SER A 27 3.92 -15.20 -11.78
CA SER A 27 3.91 -16.68 -11.69
C SER A 27 2.52 -17.30 -11.78
N LEU A 28 1.46 -16.50 -11.74
CA LEU A 28 0.08 -16.98 -11.79
C LEU A 28 -0.34 -17.31 -13.23
N PRO A 29 -1.18 -18.35 -13.41
CA PRO A 29 -1.75 -18.63 -14.74
C PRO A 29 -2.55 -17.44 -15.27
N THR A 30 -2.42 -17.14 -16.56
CA THR A 30 -3.11 -16.01 -17.19
C THR A 30 -4.62 -16.05 -16.97
N GLU A 31 -5.22 -17.25 -17.04
CA GLU A 31 -6.66 -17.44 -16.85
C GLU A 31 -7.14 -17.15 -15.42
N SER A 32 -6.22 -17.08 -14.45
CA SER A 32 -6.56 -16.81 -13.05
C SER A 32 -6.55 -15.32 -12.70
N LEU A 33 -6.01 -14.44 -13.56
CA LEU A 33 -5.76 -13.04 -13.21
C LEU A 33 -7.03 -12.23 -12.93
N ASN A 34 -8.15 -12.63 -13.50
CA ASN A 34 -9.46 -11.97 -13.29
C ASN A 34 -10.42 -12.84 -12.46
N ALA A 35 -9.95 -13.96 -11.93
CA ALA A 35 -10.79 -14.87 -11.17
C ALA A 35 -11.15 -14.31 -9.80
N THR A 36 -12.36 -14.60 -9.36
CA THR A 36 -12.81 -14.31 -7.99
C THR A 36 -12.13 -15.28 -7.01
N PHE A 37 -11.70 -14.77 -5.87
CA PHE A 37 -11.13 -15.61 -4.82
C PHE A 37 -12.17 -16.60 -4.29
N THR A 38 -11.77 -17.85 -4.18
CA THR A 38 -12.63 -18.95 -3.70
C THR A 38 -12.17 -19.57 -2.39
N PHE A 39 -11.02 -19.15 -1.87
CA PHE A 39 -10.54 -19.65 -0.58
C PHE A 39 -11.46 -19.18 0.56
N ASP A 40 -11.51 -20.00 1.61
CA ASP A 40 -12.35 -19.72 2.78
C ASP A 40 -11.82 -18.53 3.59
N VAL A 41 -12.69 -17.55 3.87
CA VAL A 41 -12.39 -16.36 4.67
C VAL A 41 -13.20 -16.27 5.97
N GLU A 42 -14.00 -17.29 6.28
CA GLU A 42 -14.87 -17.25 7.46
C GLU A 42 -14.10 -17.12 8.77
N LYS A 43 -12.92 -17.72 8.84
CA LYS A 43 -12.07 -17.69 10.03
C LYS A 43 -11.22 -16.42 10.11
N GLU A 44 -11.20 -15.63 9.05
CA GLU A 44 -10.41 -14.42 8.97
C GLU A 44 -11.16 -13.26 9.63
N LYS A 45 -10.50 -12.62 10.59
CA LYS A 45 -11.12 -11.55 11.40
C LYS A 45 -11.01 -10.16 10.75
N GLN A 46 -10.00 -9.96 9.92
CA GLN A 46 -9.74 -8.65 9.32
C GLN A 46 -10.68 -8.39 8.14
N ALA A 47 -11.20 -7.17 8.06
CA ALA A 47 -12.20 -6.78 7.08
C ALA A 47 -11.76 -6.97 5.63
N HIS A 48 -10.46 -6.80 5.34
CA HIS A 48 -9.93 -6.89 3.97
C HIS A 48 -10.15 -8.26 3.33
N TRP A 49 -10.23 -9.34 4.13
CA TRP A 49 -10.46 -10.67 3.60
C TRP A 49 -11.82 -10.83 2.91
N LYS A 50 -12.83 -10.14 3.42
CA LYS A 50 -14.17 -10.14 2.84
C LYS A 50 -14.36 -9.06 1.78
N ARG A 51 -13.64 -7.95 1.91
CA ARG A 51 -13.70 -6.84 0.97
C ARG A 51 -13.09 -7.19 -0.39
N ASP A 52 -11.86 -7.73 -0.37
CA ASP A 52 -11.11 -7.99 -1.58
C ASP A 52 -11.54 -9.31 -2.22
N LYS A 53 -12.10 -9.24 -3.42
CA LYS A 53 -12.68 -10.38 -4.13
C LYS A 53 -11.77 -10.97 -5.19
N ASN A 54 -10.76 -10.23 -5.64
CA ASN A 54 -9.85 -10.61 -6.70
C ASN A 54 -8.51 -9.86 -6.58
N LEU A 55 -7.58 -10.17 -7.47
CA LEU A 55 -6.25 -9.54 -7.47
C LEU A 55 -6.34 -8.02 -7.68
N ARG A 56 -7.18 -7.57 -8.60
CA ARG A 56 -7.38 -6.13 -8.82
C ARG A 56 -7.70 -5.40 -7.51
N ASP A 57 -8.60 -5.93 -6.70
CA ASP A 57 -9.01 -5.32 -5.44
C ASP A 57 -7.82 -5.14 -4.49
N VAL A 58 -6.94 -6.14 -4.43
CA VAL A 58 -5.71 -6.06 -3.62
C VAL A 58 -4.80 -4.95 -4.13
N LEU A 59 -4.57 -4.90 -5.43
CA LEU A 59 -3.65 -3.95 -6.05
C LEU A 59 -4.12 -2.51 -5.93
N ILE A 60 -5.41 -2.25 -6.13
CA ILE A 60 -5.94 -0.88 -6.02
C ILE A 60 -5.93 -0.37 -4.57
N HIS A 61 -6.05 -1.26 -3.59
CA HIS A 61 -5.90 -0.88 -2.20
C HIS A 61 -4.49 -0.32 -1.94
N LEU A 62 -3.47 -1.00 -2.41
CA LEU A 62 -2.08 -0.54 -2.31
C LEU A 62 -1.89 0.80 -3.04
N TYR A 63 -2.45 0.91 -4.24
CA TYR A 63 -2.37 2.12 -5.05
C TYR A 63 -3.00 3.34 -4.34
N GLU A 64 -4.21 3.19 -3.81
CA GLU A 64 -4.89 4.30 -3.13
C GLU A 64 -4.14 4.74 -1.86
N TRP A 65 -3.54 3.80 -1.12
CA TRP A 65 -2.71 4.15 0.03
C TRP A 65 -1.41 4.85 -0.39
N HIS A 66 -0.84 4.52 -1.55
CA HIS A 66 0.24 5.31 -2.14
C HIS A 66 -0.22 6.75 -2.43
N GLN A 67 -1.43 6.92 -2.97
CA GLN A 67 -1.97 8.25 -3.26
C GLN A 67 -2.17 9.07 -1.98
N LEU A 68 -2.67 8.46 -0.92
CA LEU A 68 -2.78 9.12 0.39
C LEU A 68 -1.42 9.64 0.85
N LEU A 69 -0.40 8.81 0.79
CA LEU A 69 0.96 9.17 1.21
C LEU A 69 1.54 10.30 0.35
N LEU A 70 1.46 10.17 -0.96
CA LEU A 70 1.97 11.17 -1.90
C LEU A 70 1.31 12.53 -1.72
N ASN A 71 -0.02 12.55 -1.64
CA ASN A 71 -0.80 13.77 -1.48
C ASN A 71 -0.51 14.44 -0.14
N TRP A 72 -0.44 13.66 0.93
CA TRP A 72 -0.15 14.15 2.28
C TRP A 72 1.22 14.83 2.36
N VAL A 73 2.26 14.16 1.89
CA VAL A 73 3.63 14.69 1.93
C VAL A 73 3.75 15.93 1.06
N LYS A 74 3.28 15.86 -0.18
CA LYS A 74 3.39 16.98 -1.14
C LYS A 74 2.63 18.23 -0.68
N ALA A 75 1.41 18.06 -0.15
CA ALA A 75 0.60 19.18 0.34
C ALA A 75 1.29 19.87 1.52
N ASN A 76 1.75 19.12 2.50
CA ASN A 76 2.39 19.66 3.68
C ASN A 76 3.75 20.30 3.36
N GLN A 77 4.52 19.74 2.43
CA GLN A 77 5.76 20.36 1.94
C GLN A 77 5.50 21.69 1.23
N ALA A 78 4.35 21.82 0.57
CA ALA A 78 3.94 23.05 -0.10
C ALA A 78 3.29 24.07 0.84
N GLY A 79 3.24 23.80 2.14
CA GLY A 79 2.65 24.70 3.14
C GLY A 79 1.14 24.59 3.27
N LYS A 80 0.52 23.59 2.65
CA LYS A 80 -0.92 23.32 2.75
C LYS A 80 -1.17 22.23 3.78
N ALA A 81 -1.73 22.60 4.94
CA ALA A 81 -2.05 21.65 5.98
C ALA A 81 -3.07 20.61 5.48
N GLN A 82 -2.69 19.34 5.52
CA GLN A 82 -3.54 18.22 5.08
C GLN A 82 -3.29 17.03 5.99
N GLN A 83 -4.35 16.34 6.39
CA GLN A 83 -4.22 15.07 7.12
C GLN A 83 -3.82 13.93 6.17
N PHE A 84 -3.31 12.84 6.73
CA PHE A 84 -2.91 11.66 5.96
C PHE A 84 -4.12 10.97 5.30
N LEU A 85 -5.17 10.71 6.07
CA LEU A 85 -6.36 10.06 5.55
C LEU A 85 -7.19 11.01 4.71
N LYS A 86 -8.00 10.47 3.82
CA LYS A 86 -8.93 11.24 3.00
C LYS A 86 -9.82 12.11 3.90
N GLU A 87 -10.14 13.31 3.44
CA GLU A 87 -11.03 14.24 4.15
C GLU A 87 -12.33 13.54 4.56
N GLY A 88 -12.75 13.78 5.80
CA GLY A 88 -13.96 13.16 6.37
C GLY A 88 -13.69 11.84 7.08
N TYR A 89 -12.47 11.30 7.02
CA TYR A 89 -12.11 10.05 7.70
C TYR A 89 -11.04 10.26 8.77
N ASN A 90 -11.03 9.36 9.75
CA ASN A 90 -10.03 9.30 10.81
C ASN A 90 -9.66 7.84 11.09
N TRP A 91 -8.73 7.61 12.00
CA TRP A 91 -8.25 6.26 12.32
C TRP A 91 -9.29 5.37 13.01
N LYS A 92 -10.45 5.89 13.37
CA LYS A 92 -11.57 5.11 13.91
C LYS A 92 -12.52 4.60 12.83
N ASN A 93 -12.66 5.34 11.72
CA ASN A 93 -13.62 5.02 10.65
C ASN A 93 -12.99 4.80 9.26
N TYR A 94 -11.67 4.71 9.17
CA TYR A 94 -10.99 4.56 7.87
C TYR A 94 -11.35 3.26 7.11
N GLY A 95 -11.95 2.29 7.78
CA GLY A 95 -12.48 1.11 7.11
C GLY A 95 -13.52 1.46 6.03
N ALA A 96 -14.36 2.47 6.28
CA ALA A 96 -15.31 2.96 5.29
C ALA A 96 -14.61 3.63 4.10
N MET A 97 -13.49 4.31 4.34
CA MET A 97 -12.64 4.88 3.28
C MET A 97 -12.09 3.76 2.36
N ASN A 98 -11.63 2.66 2.95
CA ASN A 98 -11.15 1.52 2.18
C ASN A 98 -12.24 0.92 1.29
N ILE A 99 -13.49 0.93 1.75
CA ILE A 99 -14.65 0.49 0.95
C ILE A 99 -14.90 1.45 -0.21
N GLU A 100 -14.80 2.77 0.00
CA GLU A 100 -14.88 3.75 -1.08
C GLU A 100 -13.82 3.51 -2.15
N PHE A 101 -12.58 3.22 -1.75
CA PHE A 101 -11.52 2.90 -2.68
C PHE A 101 -11.84 1.64 -3.49
N TRP A 102 -12.36 0.62 -2.82
CA TRP A 102 -12.80 -0.61 -3.45
C TRP A 102 -13.91 -0.34 -4.48
N GLU A 103 -14.94 0.41 -4.11
CA GLU A 103 -16.05 0.79 -4.99
C GLU A 103 -15.58 1.59 -6.21
N LYS A 104 -14.70 2.55 -5.99
CA LYS A 104 -14.11 3.41 -7.04
C LYS A 104 -13.46 2.61 -8.17
N HIS A 105 -12.91 1.46 -7.87
CA HIS A 105 -12.12 0.67 -8.82
C HIS A 105 -12.80 -0.58 -9.36
N GLN A 106 -14.13 -0.71 -9.20
CA GLN A 106 -14.85 -1.91 -9.68
C GLN A 106 -14.88 -2.01 -11.21
N THR A 107 -14.60 -0.92 -11.92
CA THR A 107 -14.47 -0.91 -13.39
C THR A 107 -13.01 -0.85 -13.87
N THR A 108 -12.06 -0.79 -12.96
CA THR A 108 -10.62 -0.81 -13.28
C THR A 108 -10.21 -2.24 -13.61
N SER A 109 -9.51 -2.45 -14.72
CA SER A 109 -9.01 -3.78 -15.09
C SER A 109 -7.82 -4.19 -14.22
N TYR A 110 -7.51 -5.49 -14.19
CA TYR A 110 -6.31 -5.99 -13.54
C TYR A 110 -5.05 -5.35 -14.13
N GLU A 111 -4.98 -5.24 -15.44
CA GLU A 111 -3.85 -4.64 -16.17
C GLU A 111 -3.66 -3.17 -15.77
N GLU A 112 -4.75 -2.40 -15.75
CA GLU A 112 -4.72 -1.01 -15.29
C GLU A 112 -4.26 -0.91 -13.83
N ALA A 113 -4.76 -1.79 -12.97
CA ALA A 113 -4.35 -1.83 -11.56
C ALA A 113 -2.85 -2.10 -11.42
N ARG A 114 -2.28 -2.99 -12.23
CA ARG A 114 -0.85 -3.28 -12.27
C ARG A 114 -0.05 -2.03 -12.67
N GLU A 115 -0.49 -1.33 -13.70
CA GLU A 115 0.18 -0.11 -14.20
C GLU A 115 0.11 1.03 -13.18
N LEU A 116 -1.07 1.28 -12.61
CA LEU A 116 -1.26 2.31 -11.59
C LEU A 116 -0.36 2.07 -10.38
N LEU A 117 -0.30 0.82 -9.92
CA LEU A 117 0.53 0.47 -8.77
C LEU A 117 2.02 0.58 -9.09
N ALA A 118 2.45 0.14 -10.26
CA ALA A 118 3.87 0.25 -10.66
C ALA A 118 4.32 1.71 -10.68
N GLU A 119 3.51 2.59 -11.25
CA GLU A 119 3.78 4.03 -11.30
C GLU A 119 3.79 4.64 -9.90
N SER A 120 2.79 4.37 -9.07
CA SER A 120 2.72 4.92 -7.72
C SER A 120 3.84 4.41 -6.83
N HIS A 121 4.24 3.13 -6.98
CA HIS A 121 5.39 2.57 -6.28
C HIS A 121 6.66 3.36 -6.61
N GLN A 122 6.91 3.60 -7.88
CA GLN A 122 8.07 4.39 -8.31
C GLN A 122 8.03 5.79 -7.70
N GLN A 123 6.89 6.47 -7.75
CA GLN A 123 6.73 7.81 -7.19
C GLN A 123 6.97 7.84 -5.68
N VAL A 124 6.47 6.86 -4.96
CA VAL A 124 6.67 6.75 -3.50
C VAL A 124 8.14 6.53 -3.17
N MET A 125 8.82 5.64 -3.90
CA MET A 125 10.25 5.34 -3.68
C MET A 125 11.12 6.56 -4.01
N GLU A 126 10.83 7.26 -5.08
CA GLU A 126 11.54 8.50 -5.45
C GLU A 126 11.33 9.60 -4.40
N LEU A 127 10.09 9.75 -3.91
CA LEU A 127 9.80 10.73 -2.86
C LEU A 127 10.55 10.38 -1.58
N ALA A 128 10.56 9.13 -1.17
CA ALA A 128 11.32 8.68 0.02
C ALA A 128 12.80 9.02 -0.12
N ASP A 129 13.37 8.84 -1.31
CA ASP A 129 14.77 9.09 -1.57
C ASP A 129 15.16 10.58 -1.47
N THR A 130 14.21 11.50 -1.60
CA THR A 130 14.47 12.94 -1.43
C THR A 130 14.74 13.36 0.01
N PHE A 131 14.38 12.52 0.98
CA PHE A 131 14.57 12.81 2.40
C PHE A 131 15.88 12.23 2.92
N THR A 132 16.50 12.89 3.90
CA THR A 132 17.64 12.33 4.61
C THR A 132 17.18 11.23 5.58
N ASN A 133 18.13 10.41 6.03
CA ASN A 133 17.84 9.39 7.05
C ASN A 133 17.24 10.01 8.32
N GLU A 134 17.78 11.14 8.77
CA GLU A 134 17.27 11.86 9.95
C GLU A 134 15.86 12.37 9.75
N GLU A 135 15.58 12.95 8.58
CA GLU A 135 14.23 13.42 8.24
C GLU A 135 13.21 12.30 8.27
N LEU A 136 13.59 11.11 7.81
CA LEU A 136 12.69 9.95 7.78
C LEU A 136 12.51 9.30 9.15
N PHE A 137 13.55 9.18 9.95
CA PHE A 137 13.50 8.33 11.14
C PHE A 137 13.71 9.02 12.48
N SER A 138 13.95 10.33 12.50
CA SER A 138 13.91 11.11 13.74
C SER A 138 12.50 11.65 13.97
N LYS A 139 12.07 11.62 15.23
CA LYS A 139 10.76 12.17 15.62
C LYS A 139 10.82 13.70 15.68
N GLY A 140 9.70 14.34 15.36
CA GLY A 140 9.55 15.78 15.54
C GLY A 140 10.26 16.65 14.51
N VAL A 141 10.78 16.08 13.41
CA VAL A 141 11.41 16.85 12.33
C VAL A 141 10.36 17.70 11.60
N PHE A 142 9.21 17.10 11.29
CA PHE A 142 8.11 17.79 10.61
C PHE A 142 6.89 17.88 11.53
N PRO A 143 6.38 19.12 11.79
CA PRO A 143 5.23 19.31 12.69
C PRO A 143 3.97 18.57 12.24
N TRP A 144 3.81 18.40 10.93
CA TRP A 144 2.62 17.77 10.33
C TRP A 144 2.62 16.23 10.38
N VAL A 145 3.71 15.60 10.78
CA VAL A 145 3.80 14.13 10.86
C VAL A 145 3.21 13.59 12.16
N GLY A 146 3.25 14.34 13.22
CA GLY A 146 2.80 13.90 14.54
C GLY A 146 3.88 13.15 15.32
N GLY A 147 3.47 12.18 16.15
CA GLY A 147 4.35 11.50 17.09
C GLY A 147 5.23 10.40 16.52
N SER A 148 4.95 9.94 15.31
CA SER A 148 5.73 8.89 14.64
C SER A 148 6.71 9.52 13.65
N PRO A 149 7.84 8.85 13.34
CA PRO A 149 8.70 9.29 12.25
C PRO A 149 8.01 9.22 10.89
N LEU A 150 8.35 10.12 9.98
CA LEU A 150 7.84 10.12 8.61
C LEU A 150 8.09 8.76 7.92
N GLY A 151 9.27 8.20 8.12
CA GLY A 151 9.65 6.91 7.53
C GLY A 151 8.70 5.76 7.88
N SER A 152 8.04 5.81 9.03
CA SER A 152 7.05 4.80 9.42
C SER A 152 5.86 4.74 8.46
N TYR A 153 5.44 5.88 7.93
CA TYR A 153 4.37 5.94 6.92
C TYR A 153 4.82 5.35 5.58
N PHE A 154 6.06 5.63 5.18
CA PHE A 154 6.64 5.04 3.97
C PHE A 154 6.80 3.52 4.10
N VAL A 155 7.25 3.02 5.25
CA VAL A 155 7.36 1.58 5.52
C VAL A 155 6.00 0.91 5.47
N SER A 156 5.00 1.51 6.10
CA SER A 156 3.62 0.99 6.10
C SER A 156 3.06 0.87 4.69
N ALA A 157 3.25 1.90 3.86
CA ALA A 157 2.69 1.94 2.50
C ALA A 157 3.48 1.09 1.50
N THR A 158 4.70 0.69 1.81
CA THR A 158 5.56 -0.09 0.92
C THR A 158 5.79 -1.52 1.44
N SER A 159 6.90 -1.79 2.08
CA SER A 159 7.28 -3.16 2.47
C SER A 159 6.22 -3.88 3.30
N SER A 160 5.59 -3.21 4.27
CA SER A 160 4.55 -3.83 5.11
C SER A 160 3.32 -4.19 4.30
N HIS A 161 2.83 -3.29 3.44
CA HIS A 161 1.70 -3.55 2.57
C HIS A 161 2.00 -4.60 1.49
N TYR A 162 3.23 -4.62 0.96
CA TYR A 162 3.61 -5.63 -0.04
C TYR A 162 3.66 -7.03 0.58
N ASP A 163 4.14 -7.16 1.81
CA ASP A 163 4.12 -8.44 2.55
C ASP A 163 2.68 -8.91 2.79
N TRP A 164 1.82 -7.99 3.19
CA TRP A 164 0.39 -8.25 3.38
C TRP A 164 -0.26 -8.75 2.08
N ALA A 165 -0.01 -8.06 0.98
CA ALA A 165 -0.54 -8.43 -0.33
C ALA A 165 0.01 -9.79 -0.79
N ALA A 166 1.31 -10.01 -0.64
CA ALA A 166 1.96 -11.26 -1.03
C ALA A 166 1.38 -12.47 -0.30
N LYS A 167 1.05 -12.33 1.00
CA LYS A 167 0.39 -13.40 1.76
C LYS A 167 -0.96 -13.77 1.17
N LYS A 168 -1.76 -12.78 0.80
CA LYS A 168 -3.07 -12.99 0.19
C LYS A 168 -2.94 -13.62 -1.19
N ILE A 169 -2.01 -13.15 -2.00
CA ILE A 169 -1.74 -13.68 -3.35
C ILE A 169 -1.26 -15.14 -3.27
N ARG A 170 -0.39 -15.48 -2.31
CA ARG A 170 0.05 -16.87 -2.09
C ARG A 170 -1.13 -17.78 -1.71
N LYS A 171 -2.02 -17.28 -0.86
CA LYS A 171 -3.22 -18.02 -0.48
C LYS A 171 -4.11 -18.28 -1.70
N PHE A 172 -4.28 -17.29 -2.56
CA PHE A 172 -4.99 -17.42 -3.82
C PHE A 172 -4.30 -18.45 -4.73
N LYS A 173 -3.00 -18.34 -4.91
CA LYS A 173 -2.21 -19.27 -5.75
C LYS A 173 -2.38 -20.73 -5.29
N LYS A 174 -2.39 -20.97 -3.99
CA LYS A 174 -2.59 -22.30 -3.42
C LYS A 174 -3.99 -22.85 -3.68
N SER A 175 -4.97 -21.98 -3.91
CA SER A 175 -6.36 -22.38 -4.18
C SER A 175 -6.61 -22.74 -5.63
N LEU A 176 -5.66 -22.47 -6.51
CA LEU A 176 -5.71 -22.81 -7.92
C LEU A 176 -5.31 -24.28 -8.13
#